data_31c337e6fe11d3e7a96a04c01b407d51
#
_entry.id   31c337e6fe11d3e7a96a04c01b407d51
#
_cell.length_a   1.000
_cell.length_b   1.000
_cell.length_c   1.000
_cell.angle_alpha   90.00
_cell.angle_beta   90.00
_cell.angle_gamma   90.00
#
_symmetry.space_group_name_H-M   'P 1'
#
loop_
_entity.id
_entity.type
_entity.pdbx_description
1 polymer ?
#
loop_
_entity_poly.entity_id
_entity_poly.type
_entity_poly.pdbx_seq_one_letter_code
_entity_poly.pdbx_strand_id
1 'polypeptide(L)'
;MDIELTDKERLILANQYEILGLLKKEDYYLNLAEQLRDGHKWLYQQSFDTFSDNLSDEDAELALNILEVYEALQDSYDALSDTSGISPQDVKFAGFDGNNESEFMRFVDALKKSNRFVDVIDDGVRNSHMRKVHIYETMIQKWDDLGRSHSLTKDQILYILGR
;
A
#
# COMPACT_ATOMS: atom_id res chain seq x y z
N MET A 1 -9.47 -17.30 4.38
CA MET A 1 -10.50 -16.52 5.15
C MET A 1 -11.78 -17.35 5.27
N ASP A 2 -12.33 -17.57 6.48
CA ASP A 2 -13.63 -18.27 6.64
C ASP A 2 -14.75 -17.21 6.65
N ILE A 3 -15.45 -17.08 5.52
CA ILE A 3 -16.53 -16.11 5.35
C ILE A 3 -17.86 -16.80 5.57
N GLU A 4 -18.61 -16.37 6.57
CA GLU A 4 -19.99 -16.80 6.80
C GLU A 4 -20.94 -15.82 6.09
N LEU A 5 -21.65 -16.34 5.08
CA LEU A 5 -22.66 -15.57 4.33
C LEU A 5 -24.05 -15.91 4.82
N THR A 6 -24.84 -14.89 5.09
CA THR A 6 -26.31 -15.05 5.26
C THR A 6 -26.97 -15.44 3.95
N ASP A 7 -28.21 -15.98 4.02
CA ASP A 7 -28.98 -16.30 2.83
C ASP A 7 -29.20 -15.09 1.90
N LYS A 8 -29.33 -13.90 2.48
CA LYS A 8 -29.46 -12.66 1.69
C LYS A 8 -28.19 -12.33 0.94
N GLU A 9 -27.03 -12.44 1.59
CA GLU A 9 -25.74 -12.19 0.96
C GLU A 9 -25.46 -13.21 -0.14
N ARG A 10 -25.75 -14.49 0.11
CA ARG A 10 -25.63 -15.53 -0.91
C ARG A 10 -26.50 -15.23 -2.13
N LEU A 11 -27.75 -14.80 -1.92
CA LEU A 11 -28.65 -14.44 -3.02
C LEU A 11 -28.14 -13.24 -3.81
N ILE A 12 -27.63 -12.20 -3.13
CA ILE A 12 -27.07 -11.01 -3.78
C ILE A 12 -25.85 -11.40 -4.64
N LEU A 13 -24.91 -12.16 -4.06
CA LEU A 13 -23.70 -12.59 -4.76
C LEU A 13 -24.03 -13.52 -5.93
N ALA A 14 -24.96 -14.47 -5.75
CA ALA A 14 -25.40 -15.36 -6.82
C ALA A 14 -25.96 -14.58 -8.03
N ASN A 15 -26.81 -13.58 -7.78
CA ASN A 15 -27.34 -12.74 -8.85
C ASN A 15 -26.24 -11.91 -9.54
N GLN A 16 -25.27 -11.38 -8.78
CA GLN A 16 -24.13 -10.65 -9.34
C GLN A 16 -23.25 -11.55 -10.23
N TYR A 17 -22.94 -12.76 -9.77
CA TYR A 17 -22.15 -13.71 -10.56
C TYR A 17 -22.90 -14.20 -11.80
N GLU A 18 -24.22 -14.40 -11.72
CA GLU A 18 -25.02 -14.73 -12.90
C GLU A 18 -24.96 -13.63 -13.95
N ILE A 19 -25.14 -12.36 -13.53
CA ILE A 19 -25.01 -11.19 -14.43
C ILE A 19 -23.61 -11.15 -15.05
N LEU A 20 -22.56 -11.35 -14.25
CA LEU A 20 -21.18 -11.39 -14.75
C LEU A 20 -20.97 -12.52 -15.75
N GLY A 21 -21.49 -13.72 -15.47
CA GLY A 21 -21.41 -14.87 -16.36
C GLY A 21 -22.08 -14.59 -17.72
N LEU A 22 -23.24 -13.98 -17.71
CA LEU A 22 -23.97 -13.61 -18.93
C LEU A 22 -23.25 -12.51 -19.72
N LEU A 23 -22.71 -11.48 -19.04
CA LEU A 23 -21.99 -10.37 -19.69
C LEU A 23 -20.65 -10.80 -20.27
N LYS A 24 -19.89 -11.59 -19.52
CA LYS A 24 -18.55 -12.05 -19.93
C LYS A 24 -18.59 -13.31 -20.79
N LYS A 25 -19.72 -14.02 -20.80
CA LYS A 25 -19.92 -15.33 -21.45
C LYS A 25 -18.92 -16.38 -20.90
N GLU A 26 -18.80 -16.41 -19.58
CA GLU A 26 -17.88 -17.30 -18.86
C GLU A 26 -18.67 -18.20 -17.90
N ASP A 27 -18.64 -19.51 -18.12
CA ASP A 27 -19.33 -20.52 -17.30
C ASP A 27 -18.84 -20.54 -15.85
N TYR A 28 -17.62 -20.12 -15.59
CA TYR A 28 -17.06 -20.01 -14.23
C TYR A 28 -17.99 -19.22 -13.29
N TYR A 29 -18.46 -18.06 -13.73
CA TYR A 29 -19.34 -17.21 -12.91
C TYR A 29 -20.74 -17.82 -12.77
N LEU A 30 -21.25 -18.50 -13.80
CA LEU A 30 -22.54 -19.18 -13.73
C LEU A 30 -22.52 -20.34 -12.72
N ASN A 31 -21.46 -21.14 -12.75
CA ASN A 31 -21.23 -22.22 -11.79
C ASN A 31 -21.13 -21.69 -10.35
N LEU A 32 -20.44 -20.57 -10.15
CA LEU A 32 -20.31 -19.95 -8.84
C LEU A 32 -21.65 -19.42 -8.32
N ALA A 33 -22.49 -18.87 -9.20
CA ALA A 33 -23.84 -18.44 -8.86
C ALA A 33 -24.71 -19.64 -8.39
N GLU A 34 -24.61 -20.79 -9.07
CA GLU A 34 -25.30 -22.02 -8.70
C GLU A 34 -24.81 -22.55 -7.35
N GLN A 35 -23.49 -22.61 -7.14
CA GLN A 35 -22.90 -23.03 -5.86
C GLN A 35 -23.38 -22.18 -4.68
N LEU A 36 -23.53 -20.87 -4.87
CA LEU A 36 -24.07 -19.96 -3.85
C LEU A 36 -25.54 -20.22 -3.56
N ARG A 37 -26.38 -20.48 -4.61
CA ARG A 37 -27.80 -20.79 -4.46
C ARG A 37 -28.01 -22.12 -3.72
N ASP A 38 -27.23 -23.11 -4.07
CA ASP A 38 -27.34 -24.47 -3.52
C ASP A 38 -26.67 -24.59 -2.14
N GLY A 39 -25.96 -23.55 -1.69
CA GLY A 39 -25.31 -23.54 -0.37
C GLY A 39 -24.07 -24.40 -0.29
N HIS A 40 -23.39 -24.64 -1.40
CA HIS A 40 -22.14 -25.39 -1.45
C HIS A 40 -20.97 -24.57 -0.90
N LYS A 41 -21.00 -24.27 0.41
CA LYS A 41 -20.08 -23.37 1.09
C LYS A 41 -18.62 -23.66 0.74
N TRP A 42 -18.19 -24.92 0.83
CA TRP A 42 -16.82 -25.30 0.55
C TRP A 42 -16.36 -24.90 -0.88
N LEU A 43 -17.24 -24.98 -1.87
CA LEU A 43 -16.92 -24.62 -3.25
C LEU A 43 -16.83 -23.10 -3.46
N TYR A 44 -17.86 -22.34 -3.06
CA TYR A 44 -17.85 -20.89 -3.27
C TYR A 44 -16.84 -20.16 -2.38
N GLN A 45 -16.48 -20.75 -1.24
CA GLN A 45 -15.49 -20.15 -0.33
C GLN A 45 -14.11 -20.02 -0.99
N GLN A 46 -13.73 -20.94 -1.86
CA GLN A 46 -12.45 -20.90 -2.57
C GLN A 46 -12.31 -19.64 -3.44
N SER A 47 -13.40 -19.07 -3.92
CA SER A 47 -13.37 -17.81 -4.67
C SER A 47 -13.01 -16.60 -3.80
N PHE A 48 -13.20 -16.69 -2.48
CA PHE A 48 -12.82 -15.64 -1.53
C PHE A 48 -11.37 -15.77 -1.04
N ASP A 49 -10.73 -16.91 -1.25
CA ASP A 49 -9.31 -17.10 -0.89
C ASP A 49 -8.37 -16.22 -1.73
N THR A 50 -8.90 -15.61 -2.81
CA THR A 50 -8.16 -14.64 -3.61
C THR A 50 -8.11 -13.23 -2.98
N PHE A 51 -8.91 -12.97 -1.95
CA PHE A 51 -8.84 -11.71 -1.23
C PHE A 51 -7.63 -11.68 -0.31
N SER A 52 -6.89 -10.57 -0.35
CA SER A 52 -5.87 -10.31 0.65
C SER A 52 -6.53 -9.92 1.98
N ASP A 53 -5.84 -10.20 3.08
CA ASP A 53 -6.23 -9.65 4.38
C ASP A 53 -6.25 -8.11 4.33
N ASN A 54 -7.10 -7.51 5.13
CA ASN A 54 -7.13 -6.06 5.26
C ASN A 54 -5.80 -5.59 5.87
N LEU A 55 -5.24 -4.53 5.28
CA LEU A 55 -4.18 -3.78 5.95
C LEU A 55 -4.77 -3.14 7.22
N SER A 56 -4.05 -3.21 8.34
CA SER A 56 -4.49 -2.55 9.57
C SER A 56 -4.49 -1.02 9.40
N ASP A 57 -5.30 -0.33 10.19
CA ASP A 57 -5.30 1.14 10.16
C ASP A 57 -3.94 1.68 10.61
N GLU A 58 -3.28 1.02 11.57
CA GLU A 58 -1.94 1.36 12.05
C GLU A 58 -0.89 1.23 10.94
N ASP A 59 -0.92 0.13 10.18
CA ASP A 59 0.01 -0.08 9.05
C ASP A 59 -0.26 0.90 7.91
N ALA A 60 -1.53 1.22 7.65
CA ALA A 60 -1.90 2.23 6.66
C ALA A 60 -1.39 3.62 7.06
N GLU A 61 -1.57 4.01 8.33
CA GLU A 61 -1.06 5.27 8.86
C GLU A 61 0.47 5.31 8.83
N LEU A 62 1.13 4.21 9.18
CA LEU A 62 2.59 4.09 9.08
C LEU A 62 3.08 4.30 7.64
N ALA A 63 2.42 3.66 6.66
CA ALA A 63 2.75 3.85 5.25
C ALA A 63 2.58 5.30 4.79
N LEU A 64 1.52 5.98 5.24
CA LEU A 64 1.30 7.40 4.94
C LEU A 64 2.40 8.28 5.55
N ASN A 65 2.73 8.08 6.83
CA ASN A 65 3.81 8.81 7.51
C ASN A 65 5.16 8.59 6.82
N ILE A 66 5.44 7.38 6.31
CA ILE A 66 6.65 7.09 5.53
C ILE A 66 6.69 7.96 4.26
N LEU A 67 5.59 8.04 3.53
CA LEU A 67 5.54 8.84 2.30
C LEU A 67 5.63 10.33 2.59
N GLU A 68 5.01 10.82 3.66
CA GLU A 68 5.07 12.23 4.09
C GLU A 68 6.50 12.65 4.48
N VAL A 69 7.25 11.82 5.20
CA VAL A 69 8.64 12.16 5.54
C VAL A 69 9.52 12.21 4.28
N TYR A 70 9.26 11.34 3.29
CA TYR A 70 10.00 11.41 2.01
C TYR A 70 9.59 12.62 1.16
N GLU A 71 8.33 13.01 1.17
CA GLU A 71 7.87 14.26 0.55
C GLU A 71 8.60 15.47 1.17
N ALA A 72 8.62 15.55 2.52
CA ALA A 72 9.34 16.60 3.23
C ALA A 72 10.85 16.62 2.93
N LEU A 73 11.48 15.45 2.80
CA LEU A 73 12.90 15.32 2.44
C LEU A 73 13.17 15.79 1.01
N GLN A 74 12.34 15.39 0.04
CA GLN A 74 12.49 15.77 -1.37
C GLN A 74 12.27 17.26 -1.57
N ASP A 75 11.16 17.80 -1.07
CA ASP A 75 10.84 19.22 -1.15
C ASP A 75 11.95 20.09 -0.54
N SER A 76 12.43 19.66 0.63
CA SER A 76 13.50 20.37 1.31
C SER A 76 14.81 20.30 0.53
N TYR A 77 15.17 19.11 0.04
CA TYR A 77 16.39 18.91 -0.75
C TYR A 77 16.40 19.78 -2.02
N ASP A 78 15.28 19.84 -2.73
CA ASP A 78 15.15 20.63 -3.95
C ASP A 78 15.25 22.14 -3.69
N ALA A 79 14.90 22.58 -2.49
CA ALA A 79 15.00 23.97 -2.06
C ALA A 79 16.42 24.35 -1.53
N LEU A 80 17.32 23.38 -1.30
CA LEU A 80 18.65 23.68 -0.80
C LEU A 80 19.53 24.36 -1.85
N SER A 81 20.26 25.39 -1.45
CA SER A 81 21.33 26.01 -2.26
C SER A 81 22.65 25.20 -2.21
N ASP A 82 22.85 24.41 -1.16
CA ASP A 82 24.03 23.56 -0.98
C ASP A 82 23.57 22.14 -0.60
N THR A 83 23.69 21.21 -1.53
CA THR A 83 23.36 19.79 -1.35
C THR A 83 24.60 18.92 -1.10
N SER A 84 25.77 19.50 -0.84
CA SER A 84 27.00 18.73 -0.62
C SER A 84 26.84 17.72 0.53
N GLY A 85 27.22 16.46 0.31
CA GLY A 85 27.06 15.40 1.29
C GLY A 85 25.71 14.68 1.29
N ILE A 86 24.74 15.15 0.47
CA ILE A 86 23.46 14.50 0.26
C ILE A 86 23.30 14.23 -1.23
N SER A 87 23.08 12.99 -1.63
CA SER A 87 22.76 12.65 -3.02
C SER A 87 21.24 12.65 -3.26
N PRO A 88 20.77 12.89 -4.50
CA PRO A 88 19.34 12.76 -4.83
C PRO A 88 18.76 11.38 -4.47
N GLN A 89 19.59 10.34 -4.46
CA GLN A 89 19.14 8.98 -4.11
C GLN A 89 18.89 8.82 -2.61
N ASP A 90 19.56 9.61 -1.75
CA ASP A 90 19.39 9.55 -0.30
C ASP A 90 17.99 9.99 0.14
N VAL A 91 17.39 10.92 -0.60
CA VAL A 91 16.05 11.45 -0.33
C VAL A 91 14.95 10.77 -1.15
N LYS A 92 15.29 9.82 -2.02
CA LYS A 92 14.29 9.04 -2.76
C LYS A 92 13.73 7.90 -1.94
N PHE A 93 12.40 7.73 -2.00
CA PHE A 93 11.73 6.59 -1.39
C PHE A 93 12.26 5.28 -1.98
N ALA A 94 12.82 4.44 -1.12
CA ALA A 94 13.48 3.22 -1.55
C ALA A 94 12.51 2.04 -1.76
N GLY A 95 11.23 2.19 -1.39
CA GLY A 95 10.23 1.13 -1.45
C GLY A 95 10.25 0.21 -0.23
N PHE A 96 9.66 -0.95 -0.37
CA PHE A 96 9.52 -1.97 0.67
C PHE A 96 10.08 -3.31 0.21
N ASP A 97 10.33 -4.23 1.16
CA ASP A 97 10.72 -5.60 0.83
C ASP A 97 9.52 -6.39 0.28
N GLY A 98 9.60 -6.78 -0.99
CA GLY A 98 8.53 -7.53 -1.65
C GLY A 98 8.20 -8.89 -1.02
N ASN A 99 9.11 -9.46 -0.24
CA ASN A 99 8.91 -10.75 0.42
C ASN A 99 8.33 -10.62 1.83
N ASN A 100 8.64 -9.54 2.56
CA ASN A 100 8.31 -9.40 3.97
C ASN A 100 7.43 -8.17 4.29
N GLU A 101 7.28 -7.25 3.34
CA GLU A 101 6.56 -5.98 3.49
C GLU A 101 5.63 -5.75 2.27
N SER A 102 5.12 -6.85 1.69
CA SER A 102 4.34 -6.82 0.43
C SER A 102 2.99 -6.10 0.58
N GLU A 103 2.39 -6.11 1.77
CA GLU A 103 1.17 -5.38 2.09
C GLU A 103 1.36 -3.87 1.96
N PHE A 104 2.46 -3.33 2.47
CA PHE A 104 2.83 -1.93 2.29
C PHE A 104 3.04 -1.58 0.81
N MET A 105 3.72 -2.45 0.05
CA MET A 105 3.90 -2.23 -1.39
C MET A 105 2.57 -2.13 -2.12
N ARG A 106 1.62 -3.05 -1.84
CA ARG A 106 0.29 -3.02 -2.46
C ARG A 106 -0.50 -1.76 -2.09
N PHE A 107 -0.41 -1.33 -0.83
CA PHE A 107 -1.09 -0.13 -0.37
C PHE A 107 -0.53 1.13 -1.04
N VAL A 108 0.79 1.27 -1.09
CA VAL A 108 1.45 2.41 -1.75
C VAL A 108 1.17 2.43 -3.26
N ASP A 109 1.15 1.28 -3.93
CA ASP A 109 0.72 1.17 -5.33
C ASP A 109 -0.74 1.64 -5.53
N ALA A 110 -1.63 1.29 -4.60
CA ALA A 110 -3.01 1.75 -4.61
C ALA A 110 -3.13 3.28 -4.38
N LEU A 111 -2.31 3.85 -3.50
CA LEU A 111 -2.24 5.31 -3.30
C LEU A 111 -1.81 6.01 -4.59
N LYS A 112 -0.78 5.52 -5.25
CA LYS A 112 -0.33 6.06 -6.55
C LYS A 112 -1.42 5.98 -7.62
N LYS A 113 -2.08 4.83 -7.77
CA LYS A 113 -3.22 4.64 -8.68
C LYS A 113 -4.39 5.59 -8.37
N SER A 114 -4.50 6.01 -7.12
CA SER A 114 -5.48 7.02 -6.66
C SER A 114 -4.97 8.46 -6.74
N ASN A 115 -3.87 8.68 -7.46
CA ASN A 115 -3.25 9.99 -7.69
C ASN A 115 -2.74 10.67 -6.40
N ARG A 116 -2.27 9.87 -5.43
CA ARG A 116 -1.67 10.34 -4.17
C ARG A 116 -0.18 10.01 -4.15
N PHE A 117 0.63 10.92 -3.64
CA PHE A 117 2.09 10.80 -3.50
C PHE A 117 2.81 10.41 -4.81
N VAL A 118 2.27 10.84 -5.96
CA VAL A 118 2.80 10.43 -7.27
C VAL A 118 4.26 10.83 -7.46
N ASP A 119 4.67 11.99 -6.96
CA ASP A 119 6.04 12.51 -7.09
C ASP A 119 7.01 11.73 -6.18
N VAL A 120 6.58 11.33 -4.97
CA VAL A 120 7.38 10.55 -4.02
C VAL A 120 7.58 9.11 -4.50
N ILE A 121 6.51 8.51 -5.05
CA ILE A 121 6.52 7.11 -5.50
C ILE A 121 7.21 6.96 -6.87
N ASP A 122 7.32 8.06 -7.64
CA ASP A 122 8.01 8.11 -8.93
C ASP A 122 7.50 7.04 -9.92
N ASP A 123 8.39 6.25 -10.53
CA ASP A 123 8.06 5.26 -11.57
C ASP A 123 7.30 4.01 -11.07
N GLY A 124 7.03 3.91 -9.79
CA GLY A 124 6.32 2.79 -9.15
C GLY A 124 6.92 2.37 -7.83
N VAL A 125 6.22 1.47 -7.15
CA VAL A 125 6.70 0.98 -5.85
C VAL A 125 7.90 0.06 -6.08
N ARG A 126 9.05 0.48 -5.60
CA ARG A 126 10.29 -0.25 -5.73
C ARG A 126 10.35 -1.41 -4.73
N ASN A 127 10.94 -2.52 -5.16
CA ASN A 127 11.34 -3.58 -4.25
C ASN A 127 12.72 -3.26 -3.68
N SER A 128 12.79 -2.99 -2.38
CA SER A 128 14.05 -2.69 -1.68
C SER A 128 14.92 -3.92 -1.47
N HIS A 129 14.35 -5.14 -1.63
CA HIS A 129 14.99 -6.43 -1.34
C HIS A 129 15.53 -6.57 0.09
N MET A 130 15.16 -5.68 0.98
CA MET A 130 15.52 -5.65 2.39
C MET A 130 14.41 -4.97 3.18
N ARG A 131 14.12 -5.46 4.37
CA ARG A 131 13.17 -4.83 5.29
C ARG A 131 13.57 -3.40 5.59
N LYS A 132 12.65 -2.46 5.39
CA LYS A 132 12.87 -1.01 5.52
C LYS A 132 12.00 -0.36 6.59
N VAL A 133 10.89 -0.97 6.97
CA VAL A 133 9.92 -0.37 7.91
C VAL A 133 10.60 0.16 9.16
N HIS A 134 11.46 -0.61 9.81
CA HIS A 134 12.17 -0.18 11.03
C HIS A 134 13.10 1.04 10.82
N ILE A 135 13.65 1.20 9.60
CA ILE A 135 14.46 2.38 9.26
C ILE A 135 13.53 3.58 9.11
N TYR A 136 12.39 3.39 8.45
CA TYR A 136 11.41 4.44 8.26
C TYR A 136 10.77 4.91 9.56
N GLU A 137 10.47 4.01 10.49
CA GLU A 137 10.02 4.37 11.83
C GLU A 137 11.02 5.27 12.55
N THR A 138 12.31 4.96 12.42
CA THR A 138 13.38 5.81 12.97
C THR A 138 13.43 7.18 12.30
N MET A 139 13.22 7.24 10.98
CA MET A 139 13.17 8.51 10.23
C MET A 139 11.97 9.36 10.65
N ILE A 140 10.78 8.73 10.78
CA ILE A 140 9.56 9.40 11.25
C ILE A 140 9.78 9.98 12.64
N GLN A 141 10.34 9.19 13.59
CA GLN A 141 10.61 9.68 14.93
C GLN A 141 11.52 10.93 14.92
N LYS A 142 12.55 10.92 14.12
CA LYS A 142 13.45 12.09 13.99
C LYS A 142 12.76 13.29 13.35
N TRP A 143 11.86 13.04 12.41
CA TRP A 143 11.07 14.09 11.79
C TRP A 143 10.03 14.66 12.77
N ASP A 144 9.44 13.81 13.62
CA ASP A 144 8.58 14.25 14.74
C ASP A 144 9.34 15.16 15.71
N ASP A 145 10.57 14.82 16.07
CA ASP A 145 11.44 15.64 16.92
C ASP A 145 11.71 17.04 16.32
N LEU A 146 11.62 17.16 15.00
CA LEU A 146 11.76 18.41 14.24
C LEU A 146 10.41 19.10 13.96
N GLY A 147 9.32 18.63 14.58
CA GLY A 147 7.97 19.18 14.44
C GLY A 147 7.35 18.95 13.07
N ARG A 148 7.70 17.86 12.38
CA ARG A 148 7.19 17.47 11.04
C ARG A 148 7.30 18.58 9.98
N SER A 149 8.42 19.30 9.99
CA SER A 149 8.64 20.40 9.04
C SER A 149 8.83 19.89 7.62
N HIS A 150 8.18 20.56 6.65
CA HIS A 150 8.43 20.40 5.21
C HIS A 150 9.49 21.38 4.66
N SER A 151 10.16 22.11 5.54
CA SER A 151 11.24 23.04 5.20
C SER A 151 12.44 22.73 6.08
N LEU A 152 13.14 21.66 5.73
CA LEU A 152 14.28 21.16 6.50
C LEU A 152 15.57 21.80 6.04
N THR A 153 16.43 22.14 6.98
CA THR A 153 17.83 22.50 6.69
C THR A 153 18.63 21.27 6.29
N LYS A 154 19.78 21.49 5.69
CA LYS A 154 20.72 20.42 5.32
C LYS A 154 21.06 19.50 6.49
N ASP A 155 21.36 20.08 7.67
CA ASP A 155 21.71 19.32 8.87
C ASP A 155 20.51 18.50 9.37
N GLN A 156 19.30 19.02 9.25
CA GLN A 156 18.07 18.28 9.61
C GLN A 156 17.83 17.12 8.66
N ILE A 157 18.03 17.29 7.36
CA ILE A 157 17.96 16.19 6.39
C ILE A 157 18.99 15.10 6.75
N LEU A 158 20.25 15.47 7.00
CA LEU A 158 21.28 14.52 7.41
C LEU A 158 20.91 13.81 8.73
N TYR A 159 20.36 14.52 9.70
CA TYR A 159 19.87 13.95 10.95
C TYR A 159 18.79 12.89 10.72
N ILE A 160 17.76 13.19 9.89
CA ILE A 160 16.72 12.23 9.56
C ILE A 160 17.32 10.99 8.88
N LEU A 161 18.23 11.19 7.93
CA LEU A 161 18.89 10.11 7.19
C LEU A 161 19.89 9.29 8.07
N GLY A 162 20.18 9.72 9.31
CA GLY A 162 21.09 9.02 10.22
C GLY A 162 22.56 9.26 9.95
N ARG A 163 22.91 10.43 9.49
CA ARG A 163 24.28 10.87 9.16
C ARG A 163 24.70 12.08 9.99
#